data_99df63f8dd84dfdcbe30cdc25c6526c6
#
_entry.id   99df63f8dd84dfdcbe30cdc25c6526c6
#
_cell.length_a   1.000
_cell.length_b   1.000
_cell.length_c   1.000
_cell.angle_alpha   90.00
_cell.angle_beta   90.00
_cell.angle_gamma   90.00
#
_symmetry.space_group_name_H-M   'P 1'
#
loop_
_entity.id
_entity.type
_entity.pdbx_description
1 polymer ?
#
loop_
_entity_poly.entity_id
_entity_poly.type
_entity_poly.pdbx_seq_one_letter_code
_entity_poly.pdbx_strand_id
1 'polypeptide(L)'
;VGSEMCIRDRRETLEAVCGNAECMTNREELSRMGSGPAVYYQFSDLKVPVGFISAIHGKFCDTCNRVRLTAEGYLKLCLCYDEGEDLRRVLHEGEKENLRTIMEQTIFRKPAAHCFEHPAEMTETHEMVKIGG
;
A
#
# COMPACT_ATOMS: atom_id res chain seq x y z
N VAL A 1 -10.43 -22.14 9.90
CA VAL A 1 -10.09 -20.74 9.54
C VAL A 1 -9.37 -20.20 10.75
N GLY A 2 -8.04 -20.06 10.67
CA GLY A 2 -7.23 -19.52 11.75
C GLY A 2 -7.68 -18.09 12.06
N SER A 3 -7.84 -17.79 13.34
CA SER A 3 -8.03 -16.43 13.85
C SER A 3 -6.85 -15.59 13.34
N GLU A 4 -7.08 -14.77 12.32
CA GLU A 4 -6.08 -13.79 11.90
C GLU A 4 -5.89 -12.82 13.05
N MET A 5 -4.72 -12.88 13.66
CA MET A 5 -4.33 -11.98 14.75
C MET A 5 -4.39 -10.55 14.23
N CYS A 6 -5.35 -9.77 14.71
CA CYS A 6 -5.52 -8.39 14.25
C CYS A 6 -4.34 -7.52 14.74
N ILE A 7 -4.19 -6.33 14.17
CA ILE A 7 -3.12 -5.41 14.59
C ILE A 7 -3.22 -5.01 16.05
N ARG A 8 -4.45 -4.95 16.59
CA ARG A 8 -4.68 -4.69 18.01
C ARG A 8 -4.02 -5.78 18.86
N ASP A 9 -4.27 -7.06 18.55
CA ASP A 9 -3.71 -8.19 19.28
C ASP A 9 -2.18 -8.22 19.22
N ARG A 10 -1.61 -7.87 18.05
CA ARG A 10 -0.15 -7.76 17.89
C ARG A 10 0.44 -6.62 18.71
N ARG A 11 -0.24 -5.48 18.76
CA ARG A 11 0.17 -4.34 19.60
C ARG A 11 0.12 -4.72 21.08
N GLU A 12 -0.97 -5.30 21.55
CA GLU A 12 -1.15 -5.76 22.94
C GLU A 12 -0.09 -6.82 23.31
N THR A 13 0.24 -7.74 22.40
CA THR A 13 1.32 -8.70 22.60
C THR A 13 2.67 -8.01 22.79
N LEU A 14 2.98 -7.00 21.99
CA LEU A 14 4.21 -6.23 22.14
C LEU A 14 4.22 -5.36 23.39
N GLU A 15 3.09 -4.78 23.77
CA GLU A 15 2.95 -4.01 25.02
C GLU A 15 3.25 -4.88 26.24
N ALA A 16 2.83 -6.15 26.22
CA ALA A 16 3.09 -7.09 27.31
C ALA A 16 4.59 -7.45 27.45
N VAL A 17 5.38 -7.31 26.39
CA VAL A 17 6.81 -7.69 26.39
C VAL A 17 7.74 -6.47 26.39
N CYS A 18 7.34 -5.39 25.73
CA CYS A 18 8.19 -4.21 25.45
C CYS A 18 7.69 -2.93 26.14
N GLY A 19 6.76 -3.06 27.10
CA GLY A 19 6.21 -1.93 27.85
C GLY A 19 5.16 -1.13 27.06
N ASN A 20 4.72 -0.02 27.63
CA ASN A 20 3.64 0.79 27.09
C ASN A 20 3.94 1.34 25.69
N ALA A 21 2.93 1.31 24.81
CA ALA A 21 2.98 1.85 23.47
C ALA A 21 2.33 3.22 23.38
N GLU A 22 3.06 4.22 22.91
CA GLU A 22 2.54 5.54 22.57
C GLU A 22 2.53 5.74 21.05
N CYS A 23 1.36 6.15 20.52
CA CYS A 23 1.25 6.45 19.09
C CYS A 23 2.05 7.71 18.76
N MET A 24 2.94 7.62 17.76
CA MET A 24 3.72 8.75 17.31
C MET A 24 2.85 9.72 16.49
N THR A 25 2.80 10.97 16.92
CA THR A 25 2.04 12.06 16.26
C THR A 25 2.92 13.19 15.76
N ASN A 26 4.22 13.20 16.12
CA ASN A 26 5.16 14.22 15.72
C ASN A 26 5.46 14.14 14.21
N ARG A 27 5.06 15.18 13.46
CA ARG A 27 5.23 15.23 12.00
C ARG A 27 6.68 15.16 11.54
N GLU A 28 7.62 15.76 12.28
CA GLU A 28 9.02 15.77 11.89
C GLU A 28 9.65 14.37 12.04
N GLU A 29 9.29 13.66 13.09
CA GLU A 29 9.76 12.28 13.31
C GLU A 29 9.14 11.32 12.29
N LEU A 30 7.82 11.44 12.06
CA LEU A 30 7.11 10.63 11.07
C LEU A 30 7.62 10.85 9.64
N SER A 31 8.02 12.07 9.28
CA SER A 31 8.58 12.35 7.95
C SER A 31 9.89 11.60 7.68
N ARG A 32 10.66 11.30 8.73
CA ARG A 32 11.90 10.48 8.64
C ARG A 32 11.61 9.00 8.44
N MET A 33 10.42 8.54 8.81
CA MET A 33 9.99 7.14 8.63
C MET A 33 9.45 6.86 7.22
N GLY A 34 9.36 7.89 6.37
CA GLY A 34 8.87 7.80 5.00
C GLY A 34 7.35 8.03 4.87
N SER A 35 6.84 7.90 3.65
CA SER A 35 5.43 8.15 3.30
C SER A 35 4.60 6.86 3.18
N GLY A 36 4.96 5.83 3.93
CA GLY A 36 4.25 4.55 3.92
C GLY A 36 2.94 4.57 4.73
N PRO A 37 2.11 3.52 4.62
CA PRO A 37 0.83 3.40 5.31
C PRO A 37 0.97 2.93 6.77
N ALA A 38 2.18 2.89 7.31
CA ALA A 38 2.43 2.43 8.67
C ALA A 38 2.03 3.50 9.70
N VAL A 39 1.34 3.05 10.75
CA VAL A 39 1.14 3.83 11.97
C VAL A 39 2.22 3.41 12.95
N TYR A 40 3.00 4.37 13.45
CA TYR A 40 4.15 4.11 14.30
C TYR A 40 3.82 4.27 15.79
N TYR A 41 4.37 3.36 16.59
CA TYR A 41 4.29 3.37 18.04
C TYR A 41 5.68 3.30 18.65
N GLN A 42 5.94 4.13 19.65
CA GLN A 42 7.10 4.03 20.49
C GLN A 42 6.75 3.20 21.72
N PHE A 43 7.50 2.12 21.95
CA PHE A 43 7.39 1.30 23.14
C PHE A 43 8.43 1.74 24.16
N SER A 44 8.08 1.70 25.48
CA SER A 44 8.98 2.22 26.55
C SER A 44 10.31 1.51 26.61
N ASP A 45 10.36 0.22 26.32
CA ASP A 45 11.55 -0.61 26.42
C ASP A 45 12.29 -0.78 25.09
N LEU A 46 11.79 -0.17 24.01
CA LEU A 46 12.42 -0.19 22.70
C LEU A 46 13.07 1.15 22.34
N LYS A 47 14.27 1.10 21.80
CA LYS A 47 15.00 2.30 21.32
C LYS A 47 14.51 2.80 19.96
N VAL A 48 13.77 1.97 19.22
CA VAL A 48 13.27 2.27 17.87
C VAL A 48 11.76 2.10 17.82
N PRO A 49 11.05 2.94 17.07
CA PRO A 49 9.62 2.81 16.91
C PRO A 49 9.26 1.57 16.07
N VAL A 50 8.07 1.04 16.30
CA VAL A 50 7.49 -0.09 15.55
C VAL A 50 6.33 0.40 14.71
N GLY A 51 6.40 0.16 13.40
CA GLY A 51 5.34 0.51 12.46
C GLY A 51 4.39 -0.67 12.21
N PHE A 52 3.09 -0.41 12.32
CA PHE A 52 2.04 -1.37 11.98
C PHE A 52 1.33 -0.96 10.70
N ILE A 53 1.17 -1.91 9.77
CA ILE A 53 0.42 -1.72 8.53
C ILE A 53 -0.88 -2.53 8.63
N SER A 54 -2.02 -1.83 8.69
CA SER A 54 -3.34 -2.43 8.72
C SER A 54 -3.93 -2.46 7.31
N ALA A 55 -3.71 -3.54 6.58
CA ALA A 55 -4.18 -3.66 5.20
C ALA A 55 -5.68 -4.01 5.12
N ILE A 56 -6.22 -4.75 6.08
CA ILE A 56 -7.61 -5.24 6.03
C ILE A 56 -8.55 -4.29 6.76
N HIS A 57 -8.32 -4.02 8.04
CA HIS A 57 -9.27 -3.29 8.90
C HIS A 57 -8.99 -1.78 9.00
N GLY A 58 -7.83 -1.32 8.55
CA GLY A 58 -7.44 0.09 8.55
C GLY A 58 -7.12 0.54 7.13
N LYS A 59 -8.15 0.71 6.30
CA LYS A 59 -7.97 1.12 4.90
C LYS A 59 -7.22 2.45 4.84
N PHE A 60 -6.07 2.43 4.18
CA PHE A 60 -5.23 3.61 3.92
C PHE A 60 -5.32 4.05 2.44
N CYS A 61 -6.37 3.61 1.74
CA CYS A 61 -6.51 3.82 0.30
C CYS A 61 -6.67 5.28 -0.08
N ASP A 62 -7.34 6.07 0.74
CA ASP A 62 -7.53 7.52 0.60
C ASP A 62 -6.21 8.30 0.61
N THR A 63 -5.21 7.81 1.36
CA THR A 63 -3.86 8.37 1.41
C THR A 63 -2.82 7.60 0.60
N CYS A 64 -3.25 6.53 -0.09
CA CYS A 64 -2.37 5.67 -0.85
C CYS A 64 -1.89 6.32 -2.14
N ASN A 65 -0.61 6.69 -2.19
CA ASN A 65 0.07 7.27 -3.35
C ASN A 65 0.84 6.24 -4.20
N ARG A 66 0.60 4.94 -4.01
CA ARG A 66 1.38 3.88 -4.65
C ARG A 66 0.77 3.47 -5.99
N VAL A 67 1.61 3.41 -7.00
CA VAL A 67 1.39 2.75 -8.29
C VAL A 67 2.58 1.83 -8.56
N ARG A 68 2.43 0.89 -9.45
CA ARG A 68 3.51 -0.02 -9.85
C ARG A 68 3.65 -0.04 -11.36
N LEU A 69 4.89 -0.14 -11.81
CA LEU A 69 5.20 -0.45 -13.20
C LEU A 69 5.75 -1.87 -13.25
N THR A 70 5.08 -2.74 -14.00
CA THR A 70 5.53 -4.13 -14.19
C THR A 70 6.70 -4.19 -15.16
N ALA A 71 7.41 -5.31 -15.17
CA ALA A 71 8.50 -5.54 -16.11
C ALA A 71 8.04 -5.54 -17.58
N GLU A 72 6.76 -5.87 -17.81
CA GLU A 72 6.13 -5.81 -19.13
C GLU A 72 5.73 -4.38 -19.55
N GLY A 73 5.89 -3.38 -18.68
CA GLY A 73 5.53 -1.99 -18.98
C GLY A 73 4.06 -1.64 -18.70
N TYR A 74 3.37 -2.43 -17.88
CA TYR A 74 2.00 -2.15 -17.45
C TYR A 74 1.99 -1.28 -16.19
N LEU A 75 1.32 -0.12 -16.23
CA LEU A 75 1.13 0.79 -15.10
C LEU A 75 -0.08 0.32 -14.29
N LYS A 76 0.16 -0.26 -13.13
CA LYS A 76 -0.83 -0.84 -12.24
C LYS A 76 -1.18 0.11 -11.11
N LEU A 77 -2.47 0.31 -10.85
CA LEU A 77 -2.98 1.30 -9.89
C LEU A 77 -3.15 0.74 -8.48
N CYS A 78 -3.53 -0.53 -8.37
CA CYS A 78 -3.81 -1.21 -7.12
C CYS A 78 -3.37 -2.67 -7.17
N LEU A 79 -3.18 -3.31 -6.01
CA LEU A 79 -2.89 -4.75 -5.91
C LEU A 79 -4.14 -5.61 -6.01
N CYS A 80 -5.31 -5.06 -5.68
CA CYS A 80 -6.56 -5.81 -5.68
C CYS A 80 -7.21 -5.93 -7.05
N TYR A 81 -6.95 -4.94 -7.90
CA TYR A 81 -7.65 -4.80 -9.17
C TYR A 81 -6.67 -4.87 -10.32
N ASP A 82 -7.14 -5.49 -11.42
CA ASP A 82 -6.40 -5.56 -12.68
C ASP A 82 -6.63 -4.29 -13.54
N GLU A 83 -6.71 -3.15 -12.89
CA GLU A 83 -6.86 -1.84 -13.54
C GLU A 83 -5.51 -1.17 -13.72
N GLY A 84 -5.31 -0.62 -14.93
CA GLY A 84 -4.08 0.07 -15.27
C GLY A 84 -3.99 0.43 -16.74
N GLU A 85 -2.78 0.65 -17.23
CA GLU A 85 -2.50 1.01 -18.64
C GLU A 85 -1.22 0.34 -19.14
N ASP A 86 -1.27 -0.21 -20.35
CA ASP A 86 -0.09 -0.74 -21.05
C ASP A 86 0.71 0.41 -21.69
N LEU A 87 1.70 0.92 -20.94
CA LEU A 87 2.55 2.01 -21.40
C LEU A 87 3.48 1.60 -22.55
N ARG A 88 3.80 0.30 -22.69
CA ARG A 88 4.58 -0.20 -23.81
C ARG A 88 3.82 -0.04 -25.11
N ARG A 89 2.51 -0.35 -25.10
CA ARG A 89 1.63 -0.12 -26.26
C ARG A 89 1.62 1.36 -26.65
N VAL A 90 1.43 2.25 -25.71
CA VAL A 90 1.46 3.72 -25.93
C VAL A 90 2.76 4.17 -26.57
N LEU A 91 3.89 3.62 -26.11
CA LEU A 91 5.21 3.95 -26.66
C LEU A 91 5.41 3.41 -28.08
N HIS A 92 4.87 2.22 -28.41
CA HIS A 92 4.98 1.61 -29.73
C HIS A 92 4.08 2.26 -30.78
N GLU A 93 2.90 2.72 -30.38
CA GLU A 93 1.96 3.44 -31.25
C GLU A 93 2.42 4.88 -31.59
N GLY A 94 3.55 5.29 -31.02
CA GLY A 94 4.18 6.59 -31.31
C GLY A 94 3.63 7.76 -30.51
N GLU A 95 2.79 7.49 -29.54
CA GLU A 95 2.15 8.50 -28.68
C GLU A 95 3.04 8.97 -27.52
N LYS A 96 4.35 9.04 -27.75
CA LYS A 96 5.33 9.44 -26.70
C LYS A 96 5.05 10.81 -26.11
N GLU A 97 4.56 11.73 -26.90
CA GLU A 97 4.21 13.09 -26.46
C GLU A 97 3.01 13.08 -25.51
N ASN A 98 2.14 12.08 -25.61
CA ASN A 98 0.95 11.93 -24.79
C ASN A 98 1.19 11.05 -23.55
N LEU A 99 2.35 10.40 -23.43
CA LEU A 99 2.64 9.43 -22.36
C LEU A 99 2.35 10.01 -20.96
N ARG A 100 2.80 11.24 -20.71
CA ARG A 100 2.57 11.90 -19.43
C ARG A 100 1.07 12.07 -19.14
N THR A 101 0.33 12.55 -20.13
CA THR A 101 -1.13 12.77 -20.00
C THR A 101 -1.86 11.45 -19.76
N ILE A 102 -1.47 10.40 -20.47
CA ILE A 102 -2.04 9.04 -20.30
C ILE A 102 -1.76 8.51 -18.89
N MET A 103 -0.52 8.66 -18.41
CA MET A 103 -0.16 8.25 -17.04
C MET A 103 -0.95 9.03 -15.98
N GLU A 104 -1.05 10.35 -16.11
CA GLU A 104 -1.82 11.21 -15.21
C GLU A 104 -3.30 10.78 -15.20
N GLN A 105 -3.93 10.64 -16.35
CA GLN A 105 -5.33 10.19 -16.47
C GLN A 105 -5.54 8.80 -15.89
N THR A 106 -4.59 7.90 -16.09
CA THR A 106 -4.63 6.56 -15.52
C THR A 106 -4.56 6.60 -14.00
N ILE A 107 -3.64 7.38 -13.44
CA ILE A 107 -3.49 7.53 -11.97
C ILE A 107 -4.75 8.13 -11.35
N PHE A 108 -5.42 9.08 -12.01
CA PHE A 108 -6.69 9.65 -11.53
C PHE A 108 -7.85 8.64 -11.47
N ARG A 109 -7.78 7.53 -12.23
CA ARG A 109 -8.76 6.44 -12.17
C ARG A 109 -8.50 5.45 -11.03
N LYS A 110 -7.49 5.70 -10.19
CA LYS A 110 -7.16 4.81 -9.09
C LYS A 110 -8.37 4.56 -8.19
N PRO A 111 -8.68 3.29 -7.85
CA PRO A 111 -9.78 2.95 -6.95
C PRO A 111 -9.66 3.63 -5.60
N ALA A 112 -10.77 4.16 -5.08
CA ALA A 112 -10.83 4.83 -3.78
C ALA A 112 -10.59 3.87 -2.59
N ALA A 113 -10.86 2.57 -2.79
CA ALA A 113 -10.65 1.55 -1.76
C ALA A 113 -10.24 0.21 -2.39
N HIS A 114 -9.49 -0.59 -1.63
CA HIS A 114 -9.23 -1.99 -1.97
C HIS A 114 -10.37 -2.91 -1.50
N CYS A 115 -10.38 -4.15 -2.00
CA CYS A 115 -11.39 -5.17 -1.71
C CYS A 115 -10.85 -6.37 -0.92
N PHE A 116 -9.79 -6.22 -0.14
CA PHE A 116 -9.20 -7.35 0.63
C PHE A 116 -10.17 -8.00 1.61
N GLU A 117 -11.19 -7.28 2.07
CA GLU A 117 -12.28 -7.82 2.91
C GLU A 117 -13.22 -8.73 2.13
N HIS A 118 -13.26 -8.56 0.79
CA HIS A 118 -14.12 -9.31 -0.13
C HIS A 118 -13.27 -9.92 -1.24
N PRO A 119 -12.56 -11.04 -1.00
CA PRO A 119 -11.67 -11.64 -1.99
C PRO A 119 -12.35 -11.99 -3.32
N ALA A 120 -13.67 -12.19 -3.31
CA ALA A 120 -14.46 -12.43 -4.53
C ALA A 120 -14.53 -11.22 -5.47
N GLU A 121 -14.27 -10.01 -4.97
CA GLU A 121 -14.25 -8.77 -5.75
C GLU A 121 -12.86 -8.45 -6.31
N MET A 122 -11.84 -9.24 -5.95
CA MET A 122 -10.50 -9.08 -6.49
C MET A 122 -10.49 -9.51 -7.95
N THR A 123 -10.08 -8.60 -8.82
CA THR A 123 -9.92 -8.88 -10.26
C THR A 123 -8.48 -9.17 -10.66
N GLU A 124 -7.53 -9.02 -9.73
CA GLU A 124 -6.13 -9.31 -9.98
C GLU A 124 -5.88 -10.80 -10.24
N THR A 125 -5.31 -11.11 -11.40
CA THR A 125 -5.00 -12.46 -11.84
C THR A 125 -3.50 -12.75 -11.94
N HIS A 126 -2.65 -11.71 -11.85
CA HIS A 126 -1.22 -11.87 -11.95
C HIS A 126 -0.60 -12.35 -10.64
N GLU A 127 0.40 -13.22 -10.76
CA GLU A 127 1.22 -13.62 -9.61
C GLU A 127 1.99 -12.42 -9.05
N MET A 128 2.14 -12.34 -7.72
CA MET A 128 2.82 -11.23 -7.04
C MET A 128 4.23 -10.95 -7.57
N VAL A 129 4.96 -12.00 -7.95
CA VAL A 129 6.32 -11.87 -8.54
C VAL A 129 6.32 -11.10 -9.87
N LYS A 130 5.22 -11.09 -10.60
CA LYS A 130 5.08 -10.36 -11.88
C LYS A 130 4.67 -8.91 -11.70
N ILE A 131 4.10 -8.58 -10.54
CA ILE A 131 3.62 -7.24 -10.23
C ILE A 131 4.71 -6.35 -9.61
N GLY A 132 5.89 -6.90 -9.35
CA GLY A 132 6.99 -6.17 -8.73
C GLY A 132 6.80 -6.08 -7.22
N GLY A 133 7.06 -7.16 -6.53
CA GLY A 133 7.14 -7.27 -5.07
C GLY A 133 8.58 -7.33 -4.63
#